data_ef023a4656c5337ae2a77d4b940cf3f4
#
_entry.id   ef023a4656c5337ae2a77d4b940cf3f4
#
_cell.length_a   1.000
_cell.length_b   1.000
_cell.length_c   1.000
_cell.angle_alpha   90.00
_cell.angle_beta   90.00
_cell.angle_gamma   90.00
#
_symmetry.space_group_name_H-M   'P 1'
#
loop_
_entity.id
_entity.type
_entity.pdbx_description
1 polymer ?
#
loop_
_entity_poly.entity_id
_entity_poly.type
_entity_poly.pdbx_seq_one_letter_code
_entity_poly.pdbx_strand_id
1 'polypeptide(L)'
;MKLEFPNGRDPTLGACSLARKTLPKNGPVSWEQITSTSWGTLKSSKSDWLRDKRINFLLFYMGVRIPEAPHVPAAGEMGLTEEGRQILKLYSSGADIGRSLVAPPGTPAERVAEFRRAFDLSVADAGLREEIKRSDADFAPLSCAEMQTMVANILNSPPALINRMKRILETK
;
A
#
# COMPACT_ATOMS: atom_id res chain seq x y z
N MET A 1 5.58 -5.55 19.98
CA MET A 1 4.85 -4.27 19.96
C MET A 1 3.89 -4.35 18.79
N LYS A 2 2.59 -4.59 19.02
CA LYS A 2 1.57 -4.51 17.98
C LYS A 2 1.43 -3.04 17.61
N LEU A 3 1.74 -2.69 16.38
CA LEU A 3 1.31 -1.43 15.81
C LEU A 3 -0.19 -1.56 15.56
N GLU A 4 -0.99 -1.12 16.50
CA GLU A 4 -2.42 -0.92 16.26
C GLU A 4 -2.54 0.31 15.36
N PHE A 5 -2.93 0.08 14.14
CA PHE A 5 -3.33 1.17 13.26
C PHE A 5 -4.63 1.76 13.82
N PRO A 6 -4.72 3.08 14.01
CA PRO A 6 -5.84 3.71 14.69
C PRO A 6 -7.13 3.65 13.90
N ASN A 7 -7.46 2.75 13.11
CA ASN A 7 -8.75 2.60 12.41
C ASN A 7 -9.02 1.22 11.86
N GLY A 8 -8.40 0.14 12.40
CA GLY A 8 -8.71 -1.23 11.97
C GLY A 8 -8.41 -1.49 10.49
N ARG A 9 -7.47 -0.75 9.92
CA ARG A 9 -7.12 -0.90 8.50
C ARG A 9 -6.48 -2.25 8.28
N ASP A 10 -6.97 -2.90 7.26
CA ASP A 10 -6.34 -4.09 6.73
C ASP A 10 -4.95 -3.72 6.16
N PRO A 11 -3.84 -4.24 6.72
CA PRO A 11 -2.50 -3.98 6.20
C PRO A 11 -2.26 -4.58 4.80
N THR A 12 -3.28 -5.20 4.20
CA THR A 12 -3.18 -5.91 2.91
C THR A 12 -3.05 -4.98 1.69
N LEU A 13 -3.21 -3.66 1.86
CA LEU A 13 -3.03 -2.68 0.78
C LEU A 13 -1.58 -2.45 0.36
N GLY A 14 -0.62 -3.08 1.04
CA GLY A 14 0.80 -2.91 0.78
C GLY A 14 1.29 -3.57 -0.50
N ALA A 15 2.33 -2.99 -1.07
CA ALA A 15 3.07 -3.62 -2.17
C ALA A 15 3.90 -4.78 -1.64
N CYS A 16 3.98 -5.86 -2.43
CA CYS A 16 4.85 -7.00 -2.15
C CYS A 16 5.84 -7.21 -3.29
N SER A 17 7.02 -7.72 -2.96
CA SER A 17 7.98 -8.20 -3.95
C SER A 17 7.80 -9.70 -4.16
N LEU A 18 7.79 -10.09 -5.41
CA LEU A 18 7.56 -11.45 -5.86
C LEU A 18 8.73 -11.95 -6.68
N ALA A 19 9.04 -13.24 -6.57
CA ALA A 19 9.88 -13.94 -7.54
C ALA A 19 9.07 -15.08 -8.19
N ARG A 20 9.25 -15.31 -9.48
CA ARG A 20 8.65 -16.47 -10.16
C ARG A 20 9.17 -17.77 -9.56
N LYS A 21 8.26 -18.72 -9.32
CA LYS A 21 8.63 -20.06 -8.80
C LYS A 21 9.45 -20.89 -9.79
N THR A 22 9.31 -20.61 -11.09
CA THR A 22 10.11 -21.24 -12.16
C THR A 22 11.44 -20.52 -12.31
N LEU A 23 12.27 -20.56 -11.27
CA LEU A 23 13.66 -20.18 -11.39
C LEU A 23 14.42 -21.31 -12.11
N PRO A 24 15.42 -21.00 -12.96
CA PRO A 24 16.29 -22.03 -13.51
C PRO A 24 16.91 -22.78 -12.34
N LYS A 25 16.86 -24.11 -12.40
CA LYS A 25 17.30 -24.99 -11.30
C LYS A 25 18.75 -24.75 -10.85
N ASN A 26 19.59 -24.11 -11.66
CA ASN A 26 21.00 -23.93 -11.41
C ASN A 26 21.58 -22.59 -11.95
N GLY A 27 20.83 -21.51 -11.92
CA GLY A 27 21.30 -20.20 -12.40
C GLY A 27 20.99 -19.05 -11.45
N PRO A 28 21.72 -17.92 -11.56
CA PRO A 28 21.40 -16.73 -10.79
C PRO A 28 20.01 -16.21 -11.17
N VAL A 29 19.27 -15.74 -10.17
CA VAL A 29 17.97 -15.07 -10.37
C VAL A 29 18.21 -13.78 -11.12
N SER A 30 17.65 -13.63 -12.32
CA SER A 30 17.68 -12.36 -13.02
C SER A 30 16.62 -11.40 -12.43
N TRP A 31 16.91 -10.11 -12.44
CA TRP A 31 15.99 -9.08 -11.98
C TRP A 31 14.65 -9.06 -12.76
N GLU A 32 14.64 -9.57 -13.98
CA GLU A 32 13.44 -9.73 -14.81
C GLU A 32 12.44 -10.74 -14.22
N GLN A 33 12.87 -11.59 -13.32
CA GLN A 33 12.05 -12.60 -12.64
C GLN A 33 11.47 -12.07 -11.32
N ILE A 34 11.89 -10.89 -10.88
CA ILE A 34 11.44 -10.25 -9.67
C ILE A 34 10.54 -9.07 -10.06
N THR A 35 9.36 -9.01 -9.47
CA THR A 35 8.40 -7.91 -9.70
C THR A 35 7.78 -7.48 -8.38
N SER A 36 7.11 -6.35 -8.39
CA SER A 36 6.32 -5.87 -7.26
C SER A 36 4.88 -5.59 -7.71
N THR A 37 3.93 -5.85 -6.81
CA THR A 37 2.52 -5.58 -7.02
C THR A 37 1.81 -5.42 -5.68
N SER A 38 0.58 -4.91 -5.68
CA SER A 38 -0.21 -4.87 -4.47
C SER A 38 -0.81 -6.25 -4.16
N TRP A 39 -1.03 -6.53 -2.87
CA TRP A 39 -1.68 -7.75 -2.41
C TRP A 39 -3.09 -7.89 -2.98
N GLY A 40 -3.87 -6.79 -2.93
CA GLY A 40 -5.22 -6.75 -3.51
C GLY A 40 -5.26 -7.06 -5.01
N THR A 41 -4.29 -6.55 -5.78
CA THR A 41 -4.17 -6.89 -7.21
C THR A 41 -3.91 -8.38 -7.42
N LEU A 42 -3.11 -9.01 -6.56
CA LEU A 42 -2.90 -10.46 -6.65
C LEU A 42 -4.17 -11.25 -6.35
N LYS A 43 -4.91 -10.88 -5.31
CA LYS A 43 -6.18 -11.55 -4.97
C LYS A 43 -7.20 -11.42 -6.10
N SER A 44 -7.41 -10.21 -6.60
CA SER A 44 -8.46 -9.94 -7.60
C SER A 44 -8.11 -10.38 -9.02
N SER A 45 -6.86 -10.25 -9.44
CA SER A 45 -6.47 -10.44 -10.85
C SER A 45 -5.58 -11.65 -11.11
N LYS A 46 -4.97 -12.23 -10.06
CA LYS A 46 -3.99 -13.34 -10.15
C LYS A 46 -4.19 -14.36 -9.03
N SER A 47 -5.43 -14.59 -8.63
CA SER A 47 -5.78 -15.57 -7.58
C SER A 47 -5.27 -16.98 -7.89
N ASP A 48 -5.21 -17.35 -9.17
CA ASP A 48 -4.61 -18.60 -9.64
C ASP A 48 -3.13 -18.74 -9.25
N TRP A 49 -2.38 -17.65 -9.26
CA TRP A 49 -0.96 -17.68 -8.85
C TRP A 49 -0.79 -17.95 -7.34
N LEU A 50 -1.71 -17.43 -6.55
CA LEU A 50 -1.74 -17.68 -5.11
C LEU A 50 -2.14 -19.12 -4.81
N ARG A 51 -3.26 -19.57 -5.36
CA ARG A 51 -3.80 -20.92 -5.18
C ARG A 51 -2.81 -22.00 -5.64
N ASP A 52 -2.24 -21.84 -6.82
CA ASP A 52 -1.35 -22.82 -7.43
C ASP A 52 0.10 -22.67 -6.98
N LYS A 53 0.37 -21.73 -6.05
CA LYS A 53 1.72 -21.44 -5.50
C LYS A 53 2.75 -21.18 -6.61
N ARG A 54 2.37 -20.44 -7.65
CA ARG A 54 3.22 -20.15 -8.82
C ARG A 54 4.26 -19.07 -8.57
N ILE A 55 4.15 -18.37 -7.44
CA ILE A 55 5.02 -17.27 -7.01
C ILE A 55 5.57 -17.54 -5.62
N ASN A 56 6.72 -16.98 -5.33
CA ASN A 56 7.31 -16.91 -4.00
C ASN A 56 7.27 -15.44 -3.55
N PHE A 57 6.75 -15.20 -2.38
CA PHE A 57 6.80 -13.89 -1.76
C PHE A 57 8.17 -13.69 -1.12
N LEU A 58 8.81 -12.59 -1.40
CA LEU A 58 10.11 -12.26 -0.83
C LEU A 58 9.97 -11.32 0.38
N LEU A 59 9.13 -10.29 0.24
CA LEU A 59 9.04 -9.23 1.20
C LEU A 59 7.75 -8.43 1.01
N PHE A 60 7.14 -7.98 2.11
CA PHE A 60 6.17 -6.90 2.11
C PHE A 60 6.84 -5.58 2.48
N TYR A 61 6.60 -4.51 1.71
CA TYR A 61 7.18 -3.18 1.96
C TYR A 61 6.59 -2.46 3.17
N MET A 62 5.66 -3.09 3.86
CA MET A 62 4.98 -2.53 5.03
C MET A 62 5.80 -2.71 6.31
N GLY A 63 5.40 -1.99 7.37
CA GLY A 63 5.98 -2.14 8.69
C GLY A 63 5.62 -3.44 9.41
N VAL A 64 4.55 -4.13 8.95
CA VAL A 64 3.99 -5.33 9.58
C VAL A 64 3.65 -6.40 8.55
N ARG A 65 3.60 -7.66 8.98
CA ARG A 65 3.21 -8.80 8.13
C ARG A 65 1.72 -8.77 7.80
N ILE A 66 1.38 -9.31 6.66
CA ILE A 66 -0.01 -9.54 6.26
C ILE A 66 -0.52 -10.82 6.97
N PRO A 67 -1.70 -10.80 7.60
CA PRO A 67 -2.24 -11.97 8.30
C PRO A 67 -2.40 -13.21 7.41
N GLU A 68 -2.77 -13.03 6.15
CA GLU A 68 -2.94 -14.10 5.17
C GLU A 68 -1.62 -14.74 4.71
N ALA A 69 -0.49 -14.05 4.91
CA ALA A 69 0.84 -14.55 4.55
C ALA A 69 1.86 -14.32 5.67
N PRO A 70 1.66 -14.91 6.86
CA PRO A 70 2.47 -14.65 8.06
C PRO A 70 3.91 -15.11 7.94
N HIS A 71 4.20 -15.99 6.98
CA HIS A 71 5.54 -16.51 6.71
C HIS A 71 6.40 -15.54 5.87
N VAL A 72 5.81 -14.50 5.27
CA VAL A 72 6.52 -13.52 4.48
C VAL A 72 6.97 -12.36 5.39
N PRO A 73 8.27 -12.03 5.41
CA PRO A 73 8.76 -10.94 6.24
C PRO A 73 8.24 -9.58 5.78
N ALA A 74 8.07 -8.67 6.73
CA ALA A 74 7.82 -7.27 6.44
C ALA A 74 9.13 -6.47 6.48
N ALA A 75 9.23 -5.44 5.65
CA ALA A 75 10.41 -4.58 5.60
C ALA A 75 10.74 -3.94 6.96
N GLY A 76 9.73 -3.65 7.78
CA GLY A 76 9.92 -3.13 9.13
C GLY A 76 10.67 -4.06 10.08
N GLU A 77 10.74 -5.38 9.77
CA GLU A 77 11.42 -6.39 10.59
C GLU A 77 12.90 -6.59 10.21
N MET A 78 13.37 -5.94 9.16
CA MET A 78 14.70 -6.17 8.59
C MET A 78 15.87 -5.48 9.35
N GLY A 79 15.69 -5.19 10.64
CA GLY A 79 16.77 -4.61 11.45
C GLY A 79 17.17 -3.19 11.02
N LEU A 80 16.22 -2.42 10.46
CA LEU A 80 16.48 -1.05 10.00
C LEU A 80 16.90 -0.14 11.15
N THR A 81 17.80 0.79 10.84
CA THR A 81 18.08 1.94 11.71
C THR A 81 16.83 2.79 11.88
N GLU A 82 16.80 3.69 12.87
CA GLU A 82 15.67 4.61 13.05
C GLU A 82 15.43 5.47 11.80
N GLU A 83 16.50 5.97 11.18
CA GLU A 83 16.42 6.68 9.90
C GLU A 83 15.82 5.78 8.81
N GLY A 84 16.26 4.52 8.72
CA GLY A 84 15.72 3.55 7.78
C GLY A 84 14.22 3.28 7.96
N ARG A 85 13.75 3.20 9.19
CA ARG A 85 12.32 3.07 9.50
C ARG A 85 11.52 4.29 9.07
N GLN A 86 12.05 5.49 9.30
CA GLN A 86 11.39 6.73 8.88
C GLN A 86 11.32 6.85 7.36
N ILE A 87 12.37 6.47 6.66
CA ILE A 87 12.40 6.43 5.18
C ILE A 87 11.38 5.41 4.66
N LEU A 88 11.36 4.21 5.22
CA LEU A 88 10.38 3.19 4.85
C LEU A 88 8.95 3.67 5.08
N LYS A 89 8.67 4.31 6.22
CA LYS A 89 7.36 4.87 6.53
C LYS A 89 6.97 5.95 5.53
N LEU A 90 7.89 6.86 5.18
CA LEU A 90 7.64 7.90 4.19
C LEU A 90 7.41 7.31 2.79
N TYR A 91 8.18 6.32 2.39
CA TYR A 91 8.05 5.63 1.12
C TYR A 91 6.72 4.86 1.02
N SER A 92 6.35 4.11 2.05
CA SER A 92 5.12 3.31 2.07
C SER A 92 3.86 4.16 2.21
N SER A 93 3.95 5.39 2.73
CA SER A 93 2.77 6.27 2.86
C SER A 93 2.12 6.62 1.53
N GLY A 94 2.86 6.56 0.42
CA GLY A 94 2.29 6.70 -0.93
C GLY A 94 1.30 5.58 -1.28
N ALA A 95 1.52 4.37 -0.77
CA ALA A 95 0.58 3.25 -0.94
C ALA A 95 -0.69 3.44 -0.10
N ASP A 96 -0.58 4.06 1.06
CA ASP A 96 -1.71 4.35 1.95
C ASP A 96 -2.66 5.39 1.37
N ILE A 97 -2.15 6.35 0.58
CA ILE A 97 -2.98 7.31 -0.16
C ILE A 97 -3.80 6.59 -1.24
N GLY A 98 -3.25 5.53 -1.81
CA GLY A 98 -3.94 4.64 -2.73
C GLY A 98 -4.56 5.35 -3.94
N ARG A 99 -5.84 5.06 -4.18
CA ARG A 99 -6.65 5.69 -5.23
C ARG A 99 -7.47 6.81 -4.63
N SER A 100 -7.06 8.05 -4.90
CA SER A 100 -7.71 9.25 -4.37
C SER A 100 -8.52 9.96 -5.44
N LEU A 101 -9.66 10.51 -5.05
CA LEU A 101 -10.36 11.51 -5.83
C LEU A 101 -9.75 12.89 -5.52
N VAL A 102 -9.35 13.60 -6.55
CA VAL A 102 -8.76 14.93 -6.41
C VAL A 102 -9.57 15.97 -7.18
N ALA A 103 -9.67 17.17 -6.63
CA ALA A 103 -10.27 18.30 -7.30
C ALA A 103 -9.18 19.25 -7.81
N PRO A 104 -9.38 19.92 -8.97
CA PRO A 104 -8.46 20.91 -9.47
C PRO A 104 -8.26 22.07 -8.46
N PRO A 105 -7.09 22.74 -8.49
CA PRO A 105 -6.90 23.97 -7.72
C PRO A 105 -7.96 25.01 -8.07
N GLY A 106 -8.47 25.73 -7.06
CA GLY A 106 -9.50 26.76 -7.24
C GLY A 106 -10.93 26.21 -7.31
N THR A 107 -11.16 24.92 -7.15
CA THR A 107 -12.52 24.37 -7.02
C THR A 107 -13.22 25.03 -5.83
N PRO A 108 -14.45 25.61 -6.01
CA PRO A 108 -15.20 26.25 -4.92
C PRO A 108 -15.41 25.30 -3.73
N ALA A 109 -15.26 25.83 -2.52
CA ALA A 109 -15.33 25.03 -1.29
C ALA A 109 -16.65 24.27 -1.14
N GLU A 110 -17.75 24.85 -1.58
CA GLU A 110 -19.08 24.21 -1.59
C GLU A 110 -19.12 22.97 -2.48
N ARG A 111 -18.49 23.01 -3.65
CA ARG A 111 -18.38 21.86 -4.55
C ARG A 111 -17.51 20.76 -3.95
N VAL A 112 -16.40 21.13 -3.32
CA VAL A 112 -15.57 20.17 -2.60
C VAL A 112 -16.36 19.50 -1.47
N ALA A 113 -17.17 20.27 -0.73
CA ALA A 113 -18.03 19.73 0.32
C ALA A 113 -19.12 18.78 -0.23
N GLU A 114 -19.69 19.08 -1.38
CA GLU A 114 -20.65 18.19 -2.07
C GLU A 114 -19.99 16.87 -2.46
N PHE A 115 -18.80 16.89 -3.08
CA PHE A 115 -18.07 15.68 -3.45
C PHE A 115 -17.72 14.81 -2.22
N ARG A 116 -17.31 15.44 -1.12
CA ARG A 116 -17.03 14.73 0.13
C ARG A 116 -18.27 14.00 0.66
N ARG A 117 -19.42 14.71 0.71
CA ARG A 117 -20.68 14.08 1.14
C ARG A 117 -21.10 12.94 0.21
N ALA A 118 -20.98 13.14 -1.10
CA ALA A 118 -21.30 12.11 -2.08
C ALA A 118 -20.39 10.86 -1.91
N PHE A 119 -19.11 11.07 -1.68
CA PHE A 119 -18.17 9.99 -1.39
C PHE A 119 -18.56 9.23 -0.12
N ASP A 120 -18.81 9.94 0.99
CA ASP A 120 -19.19 9.33 2.26
C ASP A 120 -20.48 8.51 2.15
N LEU A 121 -21.47 9.01 1.40
CA LEU A 121 -22.71 8.28 1.11
C LEU A 121 -22.44 7.04 0.25
N SER A 122 -21.60 7.16 -0.77
CA SER A 122 -21.26 6.05 -1.66
C SER A 122 -20.56 4.93 -0.92
N VAL A 123 -19.58 5.23 -0.06
CA VAL A 123 -18.87 4.19 0.71
C VAL A 123 -19.73 3.57 1.82
N ALA A 124 -20.80 4.24 2.23
CA ALA A 124 -21.79 3.71 3.18
C ALA A 124 -22.86 2.83 2.49
N ASP A 125 -23.00 2.95 1.16
CA ASP A 125 -24.03 2.22 0.40
C ASP A 125 -23.87 0.71 0.47
N ALA A 126 -24.93 0.01 0.84
CA ALA A 126 -24.92 -1.44 0.98
C ALA A 126 -24.73 -2.17 -0.36
N GLY A 127 -25.30 -1.64 -1.45
CA GLY A 127 -25.17 -2.22 -2.79
C GLY A 127 -23.73 -2.16 -3.28
N LEU A 128 -23.06 -1.01 -3.10
CA LEU A 128 -21.65 -0.86 -3.43
C LEU A 128 -20.77 -1.85 -2.63
N ARG A 129 -21.01 -1.98 -1.33
CA ARG A 129 -20.25 -2.90 -0.47
C ARG A 129 -20.40 -4.35 -0.89
N GLU A 130 -21.61 -4.77 -1.25
CA GLU A 130 -21.87 -6.13 -1.76
C GLU A 130 -21.22 -6.36 -3.12
N GLU A 131 -21.19 -5.37 -4.00
CA GLU A 131 -20.51 -5.46 -5.30
C GLU A 131 -18.99 -5.61 -5.13
N ILE A 132 -18.40 -4.79 -4.26
CA ILE A 132 -16.97 -4.87 -3.92
C ILE A 132 -16.63 -6.23 -3.33
N LYS A 133 -17.45 -6.74 -2.40
CA LYS A 133 -17.28 -8.07 -1.82
C LYS A 133 -17.35 -9.18 -2.86
N ARG A 134 -18.29 -9.09 -3.83
CA ARG A 134 -18.39 -10.04 -4.94
C ARG A 134 -17.18 -10.04 -5.86
N SER A 135 -16.53 -8.88 -6.02
CA SER A 135 -15.31 -8.76 -6.83
C SER A 135 -14.03 -9.18 -6.11
N ASP A 136 -14.11 -9.62 -4.85
CA ASP A 136 -12.98 -9.96 -3.98
C ASP A 136 -11.94 -8.83 -3.91
N ALA A 137 -12.41 -7.59 -3.99
CA ALA A 137 -11.57 -6.41 -3.91
C ALA A 137 -11.44 -5.92 -2.46
N ASP A 138 -10.24 -5.43 -2.12
CA ASP A 138 -10.00 -4.80 -0.83
C ASP A 138 -10.80 -3.48 -0.75
N PHE A 139 -11.51 -3.31 0.37
CA PHE A 139 -12.31 -2.13 0.62
C PHE A 139 -11.99 -1.51 1.98
N ALA A 140 -11.13 -0.52 1.95
CA ALA A 140 -10.71 0.23 3.13
C ALA A 140 -10.78 1.74 2.83
N PRO A 141 -11.99 2.32 2.72
CA PRO A 141 -12.14 3.73 2.40
C PRO A 141 -11.58 4.61 3.51
N LEU A 142 -10.93 5.69 3.12
CA LEU A 142 -10.46 6.76 3.99
C LEU A 142 -11.41 7.93 3.94
N SER A 143 -11.75 8.49 5.09
CA SER A 143 -12.43 9.77 5.13
C SER A 143 -11.53 10.89 4.59
N CYS A 144 -12.14 11.96 4.10
CA CYS A 144 -11.39 13.12 3.64
C CYS A 144 -10.46 13.70 4.71
N ALA A 145 -10.91 13.74 5.98
CA ALA A 145 -10.12 14.27 7.09
C ALA A 145 -8.87 13.41 7.37
N GLU A 146 -9.02 12.08 7.34
CA GLU A 146 -7.89 11.15 7.48
C GLU A 146 -6.90 11.31 6.33
N MET A 147 -7.40 11.39 5.10
CA MET A 147 -6.57 11.59 3.92
C MET A 147 -5.80 12.92 3.99
N GLN A 148 -6.46 14.02 4.37
CA GLN A 148 -5.80 15.31 4.54
C GLN A 148 -4.71 15.28 5.62
N THR A 149 -4.99 14.63 6.75
CA THR A 149 -4.00 14.46 7.82
C THR A 149 -2.78 13.67 7.32
N MET A 150 -3.01 12.61 6.56
CA MET A 150 -1.95 11.79 6.00
C MET A 150 -1.08 12.59 5.02
N VAL A 151 -1.70 13.33 4.09
CA VAL A 151 -0.99 14.18 3.14
C VAL A 151 -0.21 15.28 3.87
N ALA A 152 -0.81 15.93 4.87
CA ALA A 152 -0.13 16.94 5.67
C ALA A 152 1.11 16.37 6.38
N ASN A 153 1.02 15.17 6.95
CA ASN A 153 2.15 14.51 7.60
C ASN A 153 3.30 14.21 6.61
N ILE A 154 2.97 13.83 5.38
CA ILE A 154 3.97 13.61 4.32
C ILE A 154 4.65 14.93 3.95
N LEU A 155 3.88 15.98 3.71
CA LEU A 155 4.38 17.30 3.31
C LEU A 155 5.22 17.96 4.41
N ASN A 156 4.90 17.70 5.67
CA ASN A 156 5.62 18.21 6.85
C ASN A 156 6.81 17.31 7.25
N SER A 157 7.17 16.33 6.43
CA SER A 157 8.33 15.49 6.70
C SER A 157 9.63 16.34 6.77
N PRO A 158 10.56 16.02 7.70
CA PRO A 158 11.80 16.77 7.84
C PRO A 158 12.56 16.87 6.51
N PRO A 159 13.08 18.03 6.11
CA PRO A 159 13.81 18.19 4.85
C PRO A 159 15.01 17.24 4.72
N ALA A 160 15.68 16.94 5.82
CA ALA A 160 16.79 15.98 5.85
C ALA A 160 16.33 14.57 5.40
N LEU A 161 15.17 14.12 5.88
CA LEU A 161 14.59 12.83 5.52
C LEU A 161 14.21 12.78 4.03
N ILE A 162 13.59 13.86 3.54
CA ILE A 162 13.20 13.99 2.11
C ILE A 162 14.45 13.95 1.23
N ASN A 163 15.49 14.71 1.58
CA ASN A 163 16.73 14.73 0.82
C ASN A 163 17.45 13.38 0.85
N ARG A 164 17.39 12.67 1.96
CA ARG A 164 17.95 11.33 2.06
C ARG A 164 17.20 10.34 1.16
N MET A 165 15.88 10.38 1.18
CA MET A 165 15.04 9.54 0.32
C MET A 165 15.30 9.83 -1.16
N LYS A 166 15.39 11.11 -1.57
CA LYS A 166 15.74 11.48 -2.95
C LYS A 166 17.06 10.85 -3.38
N ARG A 167 18.11 10.99 -2.58
CA ARG A 167 19.41 10.38 -2.89
C ARG A 167 19.34 8.88 -3.09
N ILE A 168 18.55 8.17 -2.27
CA ILE A 168 18.36 6.72 -2.40
C ILE A 168 17.66 6.37 -3.72
N LEU A 169 16.65 7.15 -4.11
CA LEU A 169 15.89 6.91 -5.34
C LEU A 169 16.63 7.32 -6.62
N GLU A 170 17.54 8.29 -6.53
CA GLU A 170 18.37 8.78 -7.65
C GLU A 170 19.61 7.91 -7.89
N THR A 171 20.00 7.08 -6.93
CA THR A 171 21.14 6.16 -7.08
C THR A 171 20.71 5.01 -7.99
N LYS A 172 21.04 5.12 -9.28
CA LYS A 172 20.89 4.04 -10.28
C LYS A 172 22.12 3.14 -10.26
#